data_19c8e5902f8fb67be673e37196113fd8
#
_entry.id   19c8e5902f8fb67be673e37196113fd8
#
_cell.length_a   1.000
_cell.length_b   1.000
_cell.length_c   1.000
_cell.angle_alpha   90.00
_cell.angle_beta   90.00
_cell.angle_gamma   90.00
#
_symmetry.space_group_name_H-M   'P 1'
#
loop_
_entity.id
_entity.type
_entity.pdbx_description
1 polymer ?
#
loop_
_entity_poly.entity_id
_entity_poly.type
_entity_poly.pdbx_seq_one_letter_code
_entity_poly.pdbx_strand_id
1 'polypeptide(L)'
;MVVNGVLEAINQTTPFVDQNQTYTSHPSHQVFLRAYERITVGGLLTTQPTGRLIDGSDPLNPTVNVGNIGSWREVKAQAATLLGIQLVDTDVFNVPVLVTDPYGHFVPGPTRGLPQFVLTTGATVEAGAGTRAAFTPTPIPGNGRRTNHAFLDDIAHNAVPADGNGNPLTADGNNTIQPITQPPAPGTYDNELLEAHFCTGDGRGNENIALSAVHSVFHAEHNRARNSIDTLLNTPGFLPAAEVQAWHDVDPGSGWGYGERLFQAARFVTEMQYQHLVFEEFGRKISPSINAFIGDGINMNRPIIQP
;
A
#
# COMPACT_ATOMS: atom_id res chain seq x y z
N MET A 1 17.38 7.78 -22.06
CA MET A 1 17.48 8.50 -23.36
C MET A 1 18.95 8.83 -23.59
N VAL A 2 19.41 8.81 -24.83
CA VAL A 2 20.78 9.27 -25.15
C VAL A 2 20.67 10.70 -25.73
N VAL A 3 21.22 11.68 -25.04
CA VAL A 3 21.26 13.06 -25.44
C VAL A 3 22.74 13.43 -25.65
N ASN A 4 23.10 13.87 -26.87
CA ASN A 4 24.48 14.21 -27.21
C ASN A 4 25.51 13.09 -26.93
N GLY A 5 25.08 11.82 -27.08
CA GLY A 5 25.94 10.63 -26.82
C GLY A 5 26.10 10.26 -25.34
N VAL A 6 25.44 10.94 -24.42
CA VAL A 6 25.44 10.65 -23.00
C VAL A 6 24.10 10.01 -22.61
N LEU A 7 24.17 8.96 -21.79
CA LEU A 7 22.99 8.32 -21.23
C LEU A 7 22.45 9.23 -20.11
N GLU A 8 21.28 9.81 -20.36
CA GLU A 8 20.60 10.64 -19.39
C GLU A 8 19.31 9.97 -18.94
N ALA A 9 18.96 10.15 -17.67
CA ALA A 9 17.68 9.75 -17.14
C ALA A 9 16.57 10.58 -17.80
N ILE A 10 15.48 9.91 -18.19
CA ILE A 10 14.29 10.60 -18.67
C ILE A 10 13.65 11.26 -17.46
N ASN A 11 13.65 12.59 -17.44
CA ASN A 11 12.88 13.33 -16.45
C ASN A 11 11.39 13.26 -16.85
N GLN A 12 10.62 12.57 -16.04
CA GLN A 12 9.16 12.45 -16.18
C GLN A 12 8.41 13.35 -15.18
N THR A 13 9.15 14.18 -14.45
CA THR A 13 8.55 15.08 -13.48
C THR A 13 8.09 16.38 -14.16
N THR A 14 7.09 16.99 -13.53
CA THR A 14 6.60 18.30 -13.96
C THR A 14 7.46 19.41 -13.38
N PRO A 15 7.39 20.67 -13.90
CA PRO A 15 8.04 21.82 -13.29
C PRO A 15 7.39 22.23 -11.94
N PHE A 16 6.30 21.58 -11.57
CA PHE A 16 5.69 21.72 -10.26
C PHE A 16 6.40 20.84 -9.25
N VAL A 17 6.20 21.11 -7.96
CA VAL A 17 6.76 20.27 -6.89
C VAL A 17 6.12 18.89 -6.99
N ASP A 18 6.92 17.94 -7.41
CA ASP A 18 6.55 16.55 -7.60
C ASP A 18 7.58 15.69 -6.87
N GLN A 19 7.10 14.88 -5.93
CA GLN A 19 7.96 14.03 -5.11
C GLN A 19 7.99 12.58 -5.57
N ASN A 20 7.48 12.27 -6.76
CA ASN A 20 7.48 10.90 -7.24
C ASN A 20 8.90 10.37 -7.51
N GLN A 21 9.90 11.24 -7.64
CA GLN A 21 11.32 10.87 -7.67
C GLN A 21 11.83 10.37 -6.32
N THR A 22 11.21 10.81 -5.23
CA THR A 22 11.60 10.45 -3.87
C THR A 22 10.98 9.13 -3.47
N TYR A 23 9.70 8.92 -3.84
CA TYR A 23 8.96 7.72 -3.52
C TYR A 23 8.25 7.19 -4.77
N THR A 24 8.68 6.03 -5.23
CA THR A 24 7.98 5.30 -6.28
C THR A 24 7.33 4.07 -5.69
N SER A 25 6.00 4.02 -5.65
CA SER A 25 5.28 2.81 -5.29
C SER A 25 4.61 2.20 -6.52
N HIS A 26 4.68 0.88 -6.63
CA HIS A 26 3.96 0.16 -7.67
C HIS A 26 2.48 -0.02 -7.24
N PRO A 27 1.48 0.07 -8.15
CA PRO A 27 0.08 -0.17 -7.79
C PRO A 27 -0.17 -1.48 -7.06
N SER A 28 0.59 -2.54 -7.37
CA SER A 28 0.51 -3.82 -6.66
C SER A 28 0.95 -3.73 -5.18
N HIS A 29 1.85 -2.81 -4.81
CA HIS A 29 2.20 -2.57 -3.41
C HIS A 29 0.98 -2.08 -2.63
N GLN A 30 0.18 -1.20 -3.23
CA GLN A 30 -1.00 -0.65 -2.58
C GLN A 30 -2.05 -1.73 -2.26
N VAL A 31 -2.12 -2.81 -3.05
CA VAL A 31 -3.02 -3.93 -2.75
C VAL A 31 -2.70 -4.53 -1.37
N PHE A 32 -1.41 -4.68 -1.03
CA PHE A 32 -1.00 -5.28 0.23
C PHE A 32 -1.10 -4.34 1.44
N LEU A 33 -1.21 -3.03 1.21
CA LEU A 33 -1.29 -2.03 2.27
C LEU A 33 -2.72 -1.68 2.70
N ARG A 34 -3.71 -2.05 1.90
CA ARG A 34 -5.13 -1.82 2.22
C ARG A 34 -5.65 -2.90 3.15
N ALA A 35 -6.56 -2.53 4.04
CA ALA A 35 -7.32 -3.47 4.84
C ALA A 35 -8.51 -4.02 4.04
N TYR A 36 -8.71 -5.33 4.09
CA TYR A 36 -9.79 -6.04 3.41
C TYR A 36 -10.73 -6.73 4.38
N GLU A 37 -11.92 -7.01 3.91
CA GLU A 37 -12.93 -7.82 4.57
C GLU A 37 -13.64 -8.73 3.57
N ARG A 38 -14.33 -9.74 4.07
CA ARG A 38 -15.18 -10.61 3.25
C ARG A 38 -16.63 -10.34 3.54
N ILE A 39 -17.34 -9.81 2.57
CA ILE A 39 -18.76 -9.49 2.66
C ILE A 39 -19.55 -10.18 1.55
N THR A 40 -20.85 -10.33 1.75
CA THR A 40 -21.75 -10.88 0.73
C THR A 40 -22.33 -9.74 -0.11
N VAL A 41 -22.00 -9.73 -1.40
CA VAL A 41 -22.51 -8.75 -2.37
C VAL A 41 -23.28 -9.51 -3.44
N GLY A 42 -24.55 -9.19 -3.66
CA GLY A 42 -25.40 -9.89 -4.63
C GLY A 42 -25.51 -11.40 -4.40
N GLY A 43 -25.41 -11.85 -3.14
CA GLY A 43 -25.45 -13.28 -2.78
C GLY A 43 -24.11 -14.02 -2.94
N LEU A 44 -23.04 -13.32 -3.35
CA LEU A 44 -21.69 -13.88 -3.51
C LEU A 44 -20.76 -13.34 -2.44
N LEU A 45 -20.04 -14.22 -1.74
CA LEU A 45 -19.00 -13.85 -0.79
C LEU A 45 -17.81 -13.25 -1.57
N THR A 46 -17.43 -12.01 -1.27
CA THR A 46 -16.47 -11.22 -2.03
C THR A 46 -15.47 -10.57 -1.09
N THR A 47 -14.19 -10.58 -1.44
CA THR A 47 -13.16 -9.81 -0.75
C THR A 47 -13.20 -8.38 -1.27
N GLN A 48 -13.38 -7.42 -0.37
CA GLN A 48 -13.42 -5.99 -0.70
C GLN A 48 -12.57 -5.17 0.25
N PRO A 49 -12.03 -4.01 -0.19
CA PRO A 49 -11.36 -3.09 0.71
C PRO A 49 -12.37 -2.48 1.70
N THR A 50 -11.93 -2.27 2.94
CA THR A 50 -12.72 -1.61 3.99
C THR A 50 -12.69 -0.08 3.88
N GLY A 51 -11.85 0.43 3.01
CA GLY A 51 -11.49 1.85 2.93
C GLY A 51 -10.37 2.27 3.86
N ARG A 52 -9.81 1.37 4.65
CA ARG A 52 -8.69 1.64 5.56
C ARG A 52 -7.37 1.14 4.98
N LEU A 53 -6.28 1.75 5.44
CA LEU A 53 -4.96 1.11 5.43
C LEU A 53 -4.91 0.05 6.53
N ILE A 54 -4.07 -0.98 6.32
CA ILE A 54 -3.89 -2.07 7.29
C ILE A 54 -3.20 -1.55 8.54
N ASP A 55 -3.83 -1.76 9.69
CA ASP A 55 -3.26 -1.36 10.98
C ASP A 55 -2.28 -2.43 11.50
N GLY A 56 -1.21 -1.96 12.14
CA GLY A 56 -0.23 -2.79 12.79
C GLY A 56 -0.67 -3.27 14.17
N SER A 57 -0.06 -4.35 14.63
CA SER A 57 -0.18 -4.87 15.98
C SER A 57 1.06 -4.53 16.81
N ASP A 58 0.95 -4.66 18.12
CA ASP A 58 2.09 -4.57 19.03
C ASP A 58 3.09 -5.69 18.70
N PRO A 59 4.36 -5.40 18.41
CA PRO A 59 5.35 -6.42 18.10
C PRO A 59 5.52 -7.47 19.20
N LEU A 60 5.30 -7.07 20.47
CA LEU A 60 5.40 -7.95 21.63
C LEU A 60 4.09 -8.64 21.99
N ASN A 61 2.96 -8.13 21.50
CA ASN A 61 1.64 -8.71 21.68
C ASN A 61 0.80 -8.59 20.41
N PRO A 62 0.99 -9.48 19.43
CA PRO A 62 0.36 -9.39 18.10
C PRO A 62 -1.18 -9.40 18.09
N THR A 63 -1.80 -9.66 19.21
CA THR A 63 -3.27 -9.60 19.33
C THR A 63 -3.79 -8.19 19.60
N VAL A 64 -2.92 -7.24 19.92
CA VAL A 64 -3.25 -5.85 20.23
C VAL A 64 -2.99 -4.98 19.00
N ASN A 65 -4.07 -4.49 18.39
CA ASN A 65 -3.97 -3.47 17.35
C ASN A 65 -3.56 -2.13 17.98
N VAL A 66 -2.49 -1.53 17.48
CA VAL A 66 -1.95 -0.25 17.98
C VAL A 66 -2.25 0.93 17.05
N GLY A 67 -2.96 0.69 15.94
CA GLY A 67 -3.44 1.74 15.02
C GLY A 67 -2.35 2.50 14.27
N ASN A 68 -1.14 1.92 14.17
CA ASN A 68 -0.04 2.45 13.37
C ASN A 68 0.10 1.68 12.04
N ILE A 69 1.17 1.94 11.30
CA ILE A 69 1.46 1.26 10.02
C ILE A 69 1.46 -0.26 10.21
N GLY A 70 0.81 -0.98 9.29
CA GLY A 70 0.88 -2.44 9.24
C GLY A 70 2.31 -2.95 9.04
N SER A 71 2.65 -4.04 9.67
CA SER A 71 3.94 -4.69 9.53
C SER A 71 3.91 -5.82 8.50
N TRP A 72 5.06 -6.38 8.20
CA TRP A 72 5.17 -7.54 7.30
C TRP A 72 4.35 -8.74 7.78
N ARG A 73 4.21 -8.91 9.09
CA ARG A 73 3.35 -9.94 9.69
C ARG A 73 1.90 -9.79 9.26
N GLU A 74 1.32 -8.59 9.43
CA GLU A 74 -0.08 -8.33 9.07
C GLU A 74 -0.29 -8.44 7.57
N VAL A 75 0.67 -7.96 6.78
CA VAL A 75 0.63 -8.06 5.31
C VAL A 75 0.59 -9.52 4.87
N LYS A 76 1.49 -10.38 5.38
CA LYS A 76 1.50 -11.83 5.07
C LYS A 76 0.19 -12.48 5.50
N ALA A 77 -0.24 -12.23 6.72
CA ALA A 77 -1.44 -12.83 7.29
C ALA A 77 -2.69 -12.46 6.47
N GLN A 78 -2.86 -11.19 6.12
CA GLN A 78 -3.97 -10.74 5.31
C GLN A 78 -3.88 -11.25 3.87
N ALA A 79 -2.69 -11.25 3.27
CA ALA A 79 -2.49 -11.80 1.92
C ALA A 79 -2.95 -13.25 1.84
N ALA A 80 -2.61 -14.07 2.83
CA ALA A 80 -3.03 -15.46 2.89
C ALA A 80 -4.55 -15.60 3.12
N THR A 81 -5.09 -14.92 4.12
CA THR A 81 -6.46 -15.17 4.59
C THR A 81 -7.54 -14.48 3.77
N LEU A 82 -7.26 -13.31 3.20
CA LEU A 82 -8.24 -12.49 2.48
C LEU A 82 -7.95 -12.33 1.00
N LEU A 83 -6.68 -12.40 0.57
CA LEU A 83 -6.31 -12.25 -0.84
C LEU A 83 -5.95 -13.58 -1.52
N GLY A 84 -5.85 -14.68 -0.77
CA GLY A 84 -5.50 -15.99 -1.32
C GLY A 84 -4.06 -16.10 -1.82
N ILE A 85 -3.16 -15.22 -1.37
CA ILE A 85 -1.77 -15.15 -1.79
C ILE A 85 -0.87 -15.60 -0.63
N GLN A 86 -0.09 -16.65 -0.84
CA GLN A 86 0.92 -17.08 0.12
C GLN A 86 2.24 -16.33 -0.17
N LEU A 87 2.50 -15.27 0.59
CA LEU A 87 3.77 -14.58 0.57
C LEU A 87 4.80 -15.33 1.43
N VAL A 88 6.05 -15.30 1.01
CA VAL A 88 7.22 -15.79 1.78
C VAL A 88 8.15 -14.61 2.08
N ASP A 89 9.04 -14.76 3.05
CA ASP A 89 9.85 -13.64 3.53
C ASP A 89 10.77 -13.04 2.47
N THR A 90 11.28 -13.83 1.53
CA THR A 90 12.05 -13.31 0.40
C THR A 90 11.23 -12.47 -0.59
N ASP A 91 9.89 -12.48 -0.52
CA ASP A 91 9.04 -11.61 -1.35
C ASP A 91 9.14 -10.14 -0.95
N VAL A 92 9.71 -9.81 0.22
CA VAL A 92 9.98 -8.42 0.63
C VAL A 92 10.84 -7.67 -0.39
N PHE A 93 11.72 -8.36 -1.09
CA PHE A 93 12.57 -7.75 -2.12
C PHE A 93 11.82 -7.49 -3.43
N ASN A 94 10.75 -8.21 -3.72
CA ASN A 94 10.10 -8.13 -5.01
C ASN A 94 8.72 -8.82 -5.01
N VAL A 95 7.68 -8.13 -4.55
CA VAL A 95 6.31 -8.66 -4.51
C VAL A 95 5.73 -8.88 -5.92
N PRO A 96 4.70 -9.72 -6.07
CA PRO A 96 4.12 -10.02 -7.38
C PRO A 96 3.41 -8.81 -8.00
N VAL A 97 3.43 -8.75 -9.33
CA VAL A 97 2.55 -7.85 -10.08
C VAL A 97 1.14 -8.45 -10.09
N LEU A 98 0.18 -7.67 -9.64
CA LEU A 98 -1.24 -7.99 -9.63
C LEU A 98 -1.97 -7.16 -10.68
N VAL A 99 -3.08 -7.66 -11.20
CA VAL A 99 -3.97 -6.87 -12.05
C VAL A 99 -4.68 -5.85 -11.18
N THR A 100 -4.38 -4.57 -11.42
CA THR A 100 -4.95 -3.44 -10.69
C THR A 100 -5.47 -2.37 -11.64
N ASP A 101 -6.35 -1.53 -11.14
CA ASP A 101 -6.60 -0.23 -11.76
C ASP A 101 -5.42 0.75 -11.48
N PRO A 102 -5.42 1.95 -12.07
CA PRO A 102 -4.37 2.94 -11.84
C PRO A 102 -4.28 3.44 -10.39
N TYR A 103 -5.31 3.19 -9.59
CA TYR A 103 -5.40 3.64 -8.20
C TYR A 103 -4.97 2.56 -7.18
N GLY A 104 -4.50 1.41 -7.68
CA GLY A 104 -4.05 0.30 -6.83
C GLY A 104 -5.18 -0.56 -6.24
N HIS A 105 -6.39 -0.48 -6.79
CA HIS A 105 -7.47 -1.42 -6.49
C HIS A 105 -7.29 -2.67 -7.37
N PHE A 106 -7.27 -3.85 -6.78
CA PHE A 106 -7.13 -5.07 -7.58
C PHE A 106 -8.41 -5.38 -8.37
N VAL A 107 -8.24 -5.90 -9.58
CA VAL A 107 -9.36 -6.39 -10.40
C VAL A 107 -9.69 -7.81 -9.96
N PRO A 108 -10.90 -8.05 -9.42
CA PRO A 108 -11.29 -9.37 -8.95
C PRO A 108 -11.26 -10.43 -10.06
N GLY A 109 -10.71 -11.58 -9.74
CA GLY A 109 -10.74 -12.73 -10.64
C GLY A 109 -12.15 -13.34 -10.79
N PRO A 110 -12.41 -14.01 -11.91
CA PRO A 110 -13.77 -14.45 -12.26
C PRO A 110 -14.29 -15.63 -11.41
N THR A 111 -13.39 -16.40 -10.81
CA THR A 111 -13.77 -17.65 -10.11
C THR A 111 -14.04 -17.42 -8.64
N ARG A 112 -13.11 -16.79 -7.93
CA ARG A 112 -13.13 -16.59 -6.47
C ARG A 112 -13.33 -15.13 -6.06
N GLY A 113 -13.15 -14.20 -7.00
CA GLY A 113 -13.16 -12.76 -6.70
C GLY A 113 -11.91 -12.29 -5.98
N LEU A 114 -10.80 -13.03 -6.09
CA LEU A 114 -9.52 -12.73 -5.49
C LEU A 114 -8.61 -12.00 -6.50
N PRO A 115 -7.49 -11.38 -6.06
CA PRO A 115 -6.52 -10.78 -6.95
C PRO A 115 -6.00 -11.76 -8.00
N GLN A 116 -5.53 -11.21 -9.11
CA GLN A 116 -4.97 -11.97 -10.22
C GLN A 116 -3.49 -11.65 -10.38
N PHE A 117 -2.65 -12.68 -10.40
CA PHE A 117 -1.23 -12.54 -10.77
C PHE A 117 -1.10 -12.26 -12.26
N VAL A 118 -0.19 -11.39 -12.64
CA VAL A 118 0.24 -11.18 -14.03
C VAL A 118 1.43 -12.09 -14.31
N LEU A 119 1.34 -12.91 -15.34
CA LEU A 119 2.41 -13.82 -15.75
C LEU A 119 3.37 -13.14 -16.75
N THR A 120 4.59 -13.67 -16.89
CA THR A 120 5.57 -13.19 -17.87
C THR A 120 5.08 -13.31 -19.32
N THR A 121 4.14 -14.20 -19.58
CA THR A 121 3.46 -14.35 -20.87
C THR A 121 2.40 -13.27 -21.15
N GLY A 122 2.07 -12.44 -20.16
CA GLY A 122 0.95 -11.50 -20.21
C GLY A 122 -0.42 -12.09 -19.81
N ALA A 123 -0.52 -13.41 -19.63
CA ALA A 123 -1.72 -14.01 -19.09
C ALA A 123 -1.91 -13.70 -17.61
N THR A 124 -3.12 -13.93 -17.09
CA THR A 124 -3.43 -13.74 -15.68
C THR A 124 -3.90 -15.03 -15.03
N VAL A 125 -3.60 -15.19 -13.75
CA VAL A 125 -4.04 -16.33 -12.93
C VAL A 125 -4.58 -15.81 -11.61
N GLU A 126 -5.81 -16.19 -11.28
CA GLU A 126 -6.44 -15.82 -10.02
C GLU A 126 -5.77 -16.51 -8.82
N ALA A 127 -5.51 -15.78 -7.76
CA ALA A 127 -4.92 -16.28 -6.53
C ALA A 127 -5.85 -17.28 -5.81
N GLY A 128 -5.25 -18.07 -4.92
CA GLY A 128 -5.96 -19.08 -4.14
C GLY A 128 -6.37 -20.31 -4.93
N ALA A 129 -6.69 -21.38 -4.23
CA ALA A 129 -7.25 -22.61 -4.73
C ALA A 129 -8.57 -22.93 -4.00
N GLY A 130 -9.46 -23.71 -4.64
CA GLY A 130 -10.77 -24.03 -4.07
C GLY A 130 -11.89 -23.15 -4.60
N THR A 131 -12.86 -22.86 -3.75
CA THR A 131 -14.08 -22.14 -4.13
C THR A 131 -14.07 -20.69 -3.60
N ARG A 132 -14.99 -19.85 -4.09
CA ARG A 132 -15.19 -18.49 -3.58
C ARG A 132 -15.54 -18.47 -2.08
N ALA A 133 -16.29 -19.45 -1.60
CA ALA A 133 -16.69 -19.52 -0.19
C ALA A 133 -15.56 -20.03 0.71
N ALA A 134 -14.73 -20.94 0.20
CA ALA A 134 -13.63 -21.54 0.94
C ALA A 134 -12.43 -21.73 0.02
N PHE A 135 -11.42 -20.90 0.18
CA PHE A 135 -10.18 -21.01 -0.57
C PHE A 135 -8.98 -21.23 0.37
N THR A 136 -7.93 -21.80 -0.18
CA THR A 136 -6.61 -21.85 0.44
C THR A 136 -5.66 -20.93 -0.31
N PRO A 137 -4.73 -20.24 0.36
CA PRO A 137 -3.76 -19.39 -0.32
C PRO A 137 -2.83 -20.23 -1.21
N THR A 138 -2.41 -19.66 -2.34
CA THR A 138 -1.45 -20.26 -3.24
C THR A 138 -0.17 -19.46 -3.31
N PRO A 139 0.99 -20.11 -3.48
CA PRO A 139 2.24 -19.39 -3.71
C PRO A 139 2.17 -18.59 -5.02
N ILE A 140 3.04 -17.61 -5.14
CA ILE A 140 3.21 -16.84 -6.36
C ILE A 140 3.69 -17.78 -7.46
N PRO A 141 3.04 -17.82 -8.66
CA PRO A 141 3.50 -18.66 -9.75
C PRO A 141 4.96 -18.44 -10.12
N GLY A 142 5.71 -19.49 -10.42
CA GLY A 142 7.13 -19.38 -10.77
C GLY A 142 7.40 -18.49 -12.00
N ASN A 143 6.43 -18.32 -12.88
CA ASN A 143 6.46 -17.38 -13.99
C ASN A 143 5.62 -16.11 -13.74
N GLY A 144 5.27 -15.82 -12.50
CA GLY A 144 4.60 -14.58 -12.11
C GLY A 144 5.54 -13.39 -12.30
N ARG A 145 5.03 -12.30 -12.88
CA ARG A 145 5.77 -11.05 -12.94
C ARG A 145 5.97 -10.48 -11.55
N ARG A 146 7.12 -9.85 -11.35
CA ARG A 146 7.49 -9.15 -10.13
C ARG A 146 7.53 -7.65 -10.38
N THR A 147 7.32 -6.85 -9.33
CA THR A 147 7.29 -5.38 -9.44
C THR A 147 8.63 -4.77 -9.78
N ASN A 148 9.73 -5.47 -9.50
CA ASN A 148 11.11 -5.00 -9.54
C ASN A 148 11.37 -3.77 -8.66
N HIS A 149 10.56 -3.63 -7.63
CA HIS A 149 10.71 -2.67 -6.54
C HIS A 149 10.63 -3.42 -5.22
N ALA A 150 11.56 -3.15 -4.33
CA ALA A 150 11.52 -3.72 -2.99
C ALA A 150 10.28 -3.21 -2.24
N PHE A 151 9.64 -4.12 -1.53
CA PHE A 151 8.55 -3.77 -0.61
C PHE A 151 9.13 -3.35 0.75
N LEU A 152 10.22 -4.03 1.15
CA LEU A 152 11.09 -3.66 2.25
C LEU A 152 12.53 -3.78 1.73
N ASP A 153 13.29 -2.71 1.62
CA ASP A 153 14.68 -2.71 1.16
C ASP A 153 15.68 -2.34 2.26
N ASP A 154 15.23 -1.58 3.22
CA ASP A 154 16.06 -1.14 4.35
C ASP A 154 15.83 -2.02 5.58
N ILE A 155 16.16 -3.30 5.42
CA ILE A 155 15.95 -4.33 6.42
C ILE A 155 17.15 -4.37 7.37
N ALA A 156 16.91 -4.39 8.68
CA ALA A 156 17.97 -4.57 9.67
C ALA A 156 18.79 -5.82 9.40
N HIS A 157 20.10 -5.76 9.60
CA HIS A 157 21.06 -6.82 9.23
C HIS A 157 20.69 -8.22 9.71
N ASN A 158 20.08 -8.34 10.90
CA ASN A 158 19.63 -9.61 11.43
C ASN A 158 18.35 -10.15 10.76
N ALA A 159 17.60 -9.30 10.08
CA ALA A 159 16.29 -9.61 9.51
C ALA A 159 16.32 -9.91 8.00
N VAL A 160 17.46 -9.88 7.36
CA VAL A 160 17.59 -10.08 5.91
C VAL A 160 17.34 -11.55 5.55
N PRO A 161 16.26 -11.88 4.80
CA PRO A 161 15.90 -13.29 4.53
C PRO A 161 16.69 -13.94 3.40
N ALA A 162 17.76 -13.30 2.90
CA ALA A 162 18.63 -13.85 1.87
C ALA A 162 20.10 -13.44 2.11
N ASP A 163 21.03 -14.23 1.62
CA ASP A 163 22.47 -13.90 1.64
C ASP A 163 22.85 -12.85 0.59
N GLY A 164 24.10 -12.39 0.61
CA GLY A 164 24.61 -11.41 -0.37
C GLY A 164 24.61 -11.88 -1.83
N ASN A 165 24.34 -13.16 -2.09
CA ASN A 165 24.17 -13.73 -3.43
C ASN A 165 22.70 -13.90 -3.82
N GLY A 166 21.77 -13.56 -2.92
CA GLY A 166 20.33 -13.70 -3.13
C GLY A 166 19.78 -15.09 -2.82
N ASN A 167 20.56 -15.98 -2.18
CA ASN A 167 20.04 -17.28 -1.76
C ASN A 167 19.23 -17.13 -0.48
N PRO A 168 18.04 -17.77 -0.38
CA PRO A 168 17.22 -17.72 0.82
C PRO A 168 17.95 -18.26 2.04
N LEU A 169 17.84 -17.53 3.15
CA LEU A 169 18.27 -17.97 4.47
C LEU A 169 17.12 -18.70 5.19
N THR A 170 17.43 -19.42 6.24
CA THR A 170 16.46 -20.10 7.08
C THR A 170 16.09 -19.21 8.28
N ALA A 171 14.82 -19.15 8.66
CA ALA A 171 14.42 -18.51 9.90
C ALA A 171 15.12 -19.15 11.11
N ASP A 172 15.51 -18.38 12.10
CA ASP A 172 16.37 -18.85 13.20
C ASP A 172 15.69 -19.80 14.20
N GLY A 173 14.36 -19.96 14.08
CA GLY A 173 13.59 -20.95 14.84
C GLY A 173 13.36 -20.61 16.31
N ASN A 174 13.70 -19.42 16.76
CA ASN A 174 13.28 -18.90 18.06
C ASN A 174 12.02 -18.00 17.88
N ASN A 175 11.48 -17.44 18.96
CA ASN A 175 10.30 -16.57 18.91
C ASN A 175 10.58 -15.21 19.58
N THR A 176 11.80 -14.68 19.36
CA THR A 176 12.23 -13.46 20.03
C THR A 176 13.05 -12.60 19.07
N ILE A 177 12.73 -11.31 19.04
CA ILE A 177 13.54 -10.31 18.32
C ILE A 177 14.91 -10.25 18.98
N GLN A 178 15.96 -10.48 18.20
CA GLN A 178 17.33 -10.46 18.67
C GLN A 178 17.96 -9.06 18.56
N PRO A 179 18.70 -8.63 19.59
CA PRO A 179 19.43 -7.38 19.50
C PRO A 179 20.50 -7.46 18.42
N ILE A 180 20.79 -6.34 17.75
CA ILE A 180 21.79 -6.26 16.67
C ILE A 180 23.19 -6.75 17.09
N THR A 181 23.47 -6.73 18.39
CA THR A 181 24.73 -7.22 18.97
C THR A 181 24.80 -8.75 19.12
N GLN A 182 23.69 -9.44 18.86
CA GLN A 182 23.58 -10.89 18.94
C GLN A 182 22.96 -11.41 17.63
N PRO A 183 23.75 -11.45 16.54
CA PRO A 183 23.22 -11.89 15.25
C PRO A 183 22.77 -13.35 15.33
N PRO A 184 21.77 -13.74 14.52
CA PRO A 184 21.37 -15.13 14.35
C PRO A 184 22.54 -16.02 13.94
N ALA A 185 22.38 -17.33 14.08
CA ALA A 185 23.39 -18.30 13.65
C ALA A 185 23.70 -18.13 12.15
N PRO A 186 24.94 -18.42 11.70
CA PRO A 186 25.28 -18.34 10.29
C PRO A 186 24.32 -19.16 9.41
N GLY A 187 23.79 -18.53 8.34
CA GLY A 187 22.82 -19.16 7.45
C GLY A 187 21.36 -19.00 7.90
N THR A 188 21.12 -18.26 8.99
CA THR A 188 19.76 -17.95 9.45
C THR A 188 19.54 -16.44 9.54
N TYR A 189 18.27 -16.03 9.72
CA TYR A 189 17.85 -14.64 9.95
C TYR A 189 16.75 -14.60 11.01
N ASP A 190 16.63 -13.46 11.68
CA ASP A 190 15.60 -13.17 12.69
C ASP A 190 14.27 -12.84 11.99
N ASN A 191 13.39 -13.83 11.90
CA ASN A 191 12.11 -13.68 11.24
C ASN A 191 11.12 -12.83 12.07
N GLU A 192 11.24 -12.81 13.39
CA GLU A 192 10.42 -11.97 14.27
C GLU A 192 10.75 -10.49 14.05
N LEU A 193 12.01 -10.17 13.89
CA LEU A 193 12.45 -8.82 13.55
C LEU A 193 11.96 -8.41 12.17
N LEU A 194 12.08 -9.28 11.16
CA LEU A 194 11.53 -9.02 9.82
C LEU A 194 10.02 -8.78 9.88
N GLU A 195 9.30 -9.62 10.59
CA GLU A 195 7.85 -9.50 10.76
C GLU A 195 7.41 -8.19 11.42
N ALA A 196 8.26 -7.59 12.24
CA ALA A 196 7.98 -6.31 12.89
C ALA A 196 8.25 -5.07 12.00
N HIS A 197 8.90 -5.23 10.83
CA HIS A 197 9.17 -4.11 9.93
C HIS A 197 7.87 -3.53 9.36
N PHE A 198 7.78 -2.20 9.35
CA PHE A 198 6.64 -1.47 8.82
C PHE A 198 6.58 -1.54 7.28
N CYS A 199 5.39 -1.74 6.75
CA CYS A 199 5.11 -1.75 5.32
C CYS A 199 4.46 -0.42 4.91
N THR A 200 5.18 0.41 4.15
CA THR A 200 4.73 1.77 3.79
C THR A 200 4.41 1.93 2.30
N GLY A 201 4.67 0.90 1.50
CA GLY A 201 4.53 0.94 0.04
C GLY A 201 5.81 1.36 -0.69
N ASP A 202 6.75 1.99 -0.01
CA ASP A 202 8.13 2.20 -0.45
C ASP A 202 9.06 1.40 0.45
N GLY A 203 10.03 0.70 -0.14
CA GLY A 203 10.94 -0.18 0.60
C GLY A 203 11.74 0.53 1.69
N ARG A 204 11.98 1.83 1.54
CA ARG A 204 12.79 2.64 2.46
C ARG A 204 12.03 3.11 3.71
N GLY A 205 10.78 2.71 3.92
CA GLY A 205 9.95 3.17 5.04
C GLY A 205 10.54 2.94 6.43
N ASN A 206 11.48 2.01 6.56
CA ASN A 206 12.18 1.70 7.82
C ASN A 206 13.59 2.29 7.92
N GLU A 207 14.02 3.14 6.98
CA GLU A 207 15.38 3.68 6.91
C GLU A 207 15.79 4.41 8.20
N ASN A 208 14.85 5.14 8.80
CA ASN A 208 15.07 5.77 10.09
C ASN A 208 13.75 6.00 10.86
N ILE A 209 13.86 6.13 12.17
CA ILE A 209 12.71 6.29 13.07
C ILE A 209 11.87 7.55 12.77
N ALA A 210 12.51 8.64 12.32
CA ALA A 210 11.79 9.87 12.00
C ALA A 210 10.91 9.68 10.75
N LEU A 211 11.42 8.98 9.74
CA LEU A 211 10.65 8.63 8.55
C LEU A 211 9.46 7.73 8.90
N SER A 212 9.68 6.66 9.67
CA SER A 212 8.61 5.78 10.13
C SER A 212 7.56 6.53 10.95
N ALA A 213 7.98 7.49 11.80
CA ALA A 213 7.05 8.31 12.57
C ALA A 213 6.18 9.21 11.67
N VAL A 214 6.74 9.81 10.62
CA VAL A 214 5.98 10.61 9.65
C VAL A 214 4.98 9.71 8.90
N HIS A 215 5.40 8.54 8.44
CA HIS A 215 4.48 7.59 7.81
C HIS A 215 3.34 7.18 8.76
N SER A 216 3.63 6.96 10.05
CA SER A 216 2.60 6.64 11.06
C SER A 216 1.56 7.74 11.21
N VAL A 217 1.97 9.01 11.18
CA VAL A 217 1.06 10.16 11.26
C VAL A 217 0.10 10.16 10.06
N PHE A 218 0.62 10.04 8.83
CA PHE A 218 -0.22 10.05 7.62
C PHE A 218 -1.08 8.79 7.50
N HIS A 219 -0.59 7.63 7.94
CA HIS A 219 -1.38 6.41 8.04
C HIS A 219 -2.60 6.60 8.96
N ALA A 220 -2.34 7.08 10.18
CA ALA A 220 -3.40 7.34 11.16
C ALA A 220 -4.40 8.39 10.64
N GLU A 221 -3.92 9.44 9.99
CA GLU A 221 -4.75 10.49 9.42
C GLU A 221 -5.64 9.99 8.28
N HIS A 222 -5.11 9.16 7.38
CA HIS A 222 -5.92 8.52 6.36
C HIS A 222 -7.06 7.71 6.99
N ASN A 223 -6.75 6.86 7.95
CA ASN A 223 -7.74 6.01 8.61
C ASN A 223 -8.76 6.84 9.42
N ARG A 224 -8.33 7.96 10.03
CA ARG A 224 -9.20 8.93 10.70
C ARG A 224 -10.15 9.62 9.71
N ALA A 225 -9.60 10.12 8.59
CA ALA A 225 -10.39 10.76 7.53
C ALA A 225 -11.45 9.80 6.97
N ARG A 226 -11.06 8.55 6.69
CA ARG A 226 -11.99 7.49 6.25
C ARG A 226 -13.14 7.31 7.23
N ASN A 227 -12.83 7.19 8.53
CA ASN A 227 -13.86 7.01 9.55
C ASN A 227 -14.78 8.23 9.69
N SER A 228 -14.22 9.44 9.55
CA SER A 228 -15.00 10.67 9.58
C SER A 228 -15.96 10.77 8.39
N ILE A 229 -15.49 10.43 7.18
CA ILE A 229 -16.32 10.41 5.96
C ILE A 229 -17.44 9.38 6.10
N ASP A 230 -17.10 8.16 6.55
CA ASP A 230 -18.08 7.10 6.80
C ASP A 230 -19.17 7.55 7.78
N THR A 231 -18.77 8.18 8.87
CA THR A 231 -19.72 8.74 9.87
C THR A 231 -20.61 9.81 9.24
N LEU A 232 -20.07 10.72 8.45
CA LEU A 232 -20.85 11.77 7.78
C LEU A 232 -21.88 11.19 6.80
N LEU A 233 -21.44 10.24 5.95
CA LEU A 233 -22.32 9.60 4.97
C LEU A 233 -23.47 8.84 5.62
N ASN A 234 -23.24 8.25 6.79
CA ASN A 234 -24.25 7.51 7.54
C ASN A 234 -25.02 8.38 8.56
N THR A 235 -24.74 9.69 8.62
CA THR A 235 -25.50 10.62 9.48
C THR A 235 -26.85 10.95 8.85
N PRO A 236 -27.98 10.67 9.54
CA PRO A 236 -29.29 10.94 8.99
C PRO A 236 -29.47 12.42 8.59
N GLY A 237 -29.89 12.65 7.36
CA GLY A 237 -30.15 13.98 6.82
C GLY A 237 -28.90 14.76 6.34
N PHE A 238 -27.70 14.18 6.42
CA PHE A 238 -26.49 14.78 5.85
C PHE A 238 -26.54 14.78 4.31
N LEU A 239 -26.91 13.63 3.72
CA LEU A 239 -27.15 13.50 2.29
C LEU A 239 -28.55 12.94 2.02
N PRO A 240 -29.14 13.18 0.84
CA PRO A 240 -30.32 12.47 0.37
C PRO A 240 -30.10 10.95 0.35
N ALA A 241 -31.11 10.17 0.70
CA ALA A 241 -30.99 8.71 0.77
C ALA A 241 -30.51 8.07 -0.55
N ALA A 242 -30.89 8.64 -1.70
CA ALA A 242 -30.44 8.17 -3.01
C ALA A 242 -28.93 8.38 -3.22
N GLU A 243 -28.36 9.44 -2.68
CA GLU A 243 -26.92 9.71 -2.76
C GLU A 243 -26.15 8.78 -1.81
N VAL A 244 -26.66 8.55 -0.59
CA VAL A 244 -26.08 7.55 0.32
C VAL A 244 -26.09 6.18 -0.34
N GLN A 245 -27.21 5.78 -0.96
CA GLN A 245 -27.28 4.51 -1.69
C GLN A 245 -26.27 4.44 -2.84
N ALA A 246 -26.10 5.54 -3.60
CA ALA A 246 -25.12 5.59 -4.68
C ALA A 246 -23.66 5.43 -4.20
N TRP A 247 -23.34 5.82 -2.96
CA TRP A 247 -22.04 5.50 -2.34
C TRP A 247 -21.85 4.01 -2.07
N HIS A 248 -22.91 3.30 -1.70
CA HIS A 248 -22.88 1.88 -1.40
C HIS A 248 -22.96 0.98 -2.66
N ASP A 249 -23.52 1.49 -3.74
CA ASP A 249 -23.63 0.74 -4.99
C ASP A 249 -22.25 0.53 -5.63
N VAL A 250 -22.04 -0.66 -6.20
CA VAL A 250 -20.84 -0.91 -6.99
C VAL A 250 -20.95 -0.18 -8.33
N ASP A 251 -19.99 0.67 -8.63
CA ASP A 251 -19.92 1.33 -9.93
C ASP A 251 -19.58 0.33 -11.05
N PRO A 252 -20.45 0.17 -12.05
CA PRO A 252 -20.23 -0.83 -13.09
C PRO A 252 -19.03 -0.52 -14.00
N GLY A 253 -18.58 0.73 -14.05
CA GLY A 253 -17.45 1.15 -14.87
C GLY A 253 -16.09 0.87 -14.23
N SER A 254 -15.94 1.24 -12.97
CA SER A 254 -14.68 1.08 -12.21
C SER A 254 -14.65 -0.21 -11.37
N GLY A 255 -15.81 -0.78 -11.06
CA GLY A 255 -15.93 -1.86 -10.09
C GLY A 255 -15.79 -1.41 -8.62
N TRP A 256 -15.71 -0.08 -8.37
CA TRP A 256 -15.53 0.46 -7.02
C TRP A 256 -16.82 0.34 -6.21
N GLY A 257 -16.71 -0.34 -5.08
CA GLY A 257 -17.74 -0.37 -4.04
C GLY A 257 -17.48 0.68 -2.96
N TYR A 258 -18.27 0.62 -1.90
CA TYR A 258 -18.25 1.58 -0.80
C TYR A 258 -16.87 1.76 -0.17
N GLY A 259 -16.19 0.66 0.16
CA GLY A 259 -14.88 0.72 0.79
C GLY A 259 -13.82 1.39 -0.10
N GLU A 260 -13.81 1.11 -1.41
CA GLU A 260 -12.87 1.77 -2.32
C GLU A 260 -13.13 3.27 -2.43
N ARG A 261 -14.40 3.69 -2.51
CA ARG A 261 -14.73 5.12 -2.55
C ARG A 261 -14.33 5.84 -1.27
N LEU A 262 -14.54 5.21 -0.11
CA LEU A 262 -14.06 5.74 1.17
C LEU A 262 -12.53 5.87 1.20
N PHE A 263 -11.82 4.86 0.67
CA PHE A 263 -10.37 4.88 0.57
C PHE A 263 -9.88 6.08 -0.24
N GLN A 264 -10.44 6.26 -1.44
CA GLN A 264 -10.01 7.33 -2.33
C GLN A 264 -10.39 8.72 -1.80
N ALA A 265 -11.55 8.85 -1.15
CA ALA A 265 -11.93 10.10 -0.50
C ALA A 265 -10.99 10.47 0.66
N ALA A 266 -10.65 9.50 1.50
CA ALA A 266 -9.69 9.70 2.59
C ALA A 266 -8.28 9.99 2.07
N ARG A 267 -7.86 9.29 1.02
CA ARG A 267 -6.60 9.53 0.32
C ARG A 267 -6.53 10.97 -0.19
N PHE A 268 -7.58 11.45 -0.85
CA PHE A 268 -7.65 12.82 -1.35
C PHE A 268 -7.48 13.85 -0.22
N VAL A 269 -8.15 13.66 0.92
CA VAL A 269 -7.98 14.53 2.10
C VAL A 269 -6.53 14.53 2.57
N THR A 270 -5.92 13.35 2.70
CA THR A 270 -4.53 13.20 3.17
C THR A 270 -3.54 13.81 2.18
N GLU A 271 -3.74 13.63 0.87
CA GLU A 271 -2.92 14.24 -0.16
C GLU A 271 -3.00 15.78 -0.12
N MET A 272 -4.18 16.34 0.10
CA MET A 272 -4.33 17.80 0.24
C MET A 272 -3.64 18.34 1.49
N GLN A 273 -3.70 17.62 2.61
CA GLN A 273 -2.96 17.98 3.82
C GLN A 273 -1.45 17.93 3.60
N TYR A 274 -0.96 16.90 2.91
CA TYR A 274 0.45 16.78 2.58
C TYR A 274 0.92 17.91 1.66
N GLN A 275 0.14 18.25 0.64
CA GLN A 275 0.44 19.39 -0.24
C GLN A 275 0.49 20.71 0.54
N HIS A 276 -0.47 20.93 1.44
CA HIS A 276 -0.46 22.11 2.30
C HIS A 276 0.83 22.19 3.14
N LEU A 277 1.25 21.07 3.73
CA LEU A 277 2.48 20.97 4.50
C LEU A 277 3.71 21.27 3.66
N VAL A 278 3.78 20.77 2.42
CA VAL A 278 4.91 21.03 1.51
C VAL A 278 4.98 22.50 1.12
N PHE A 279 3.86 23.10 0.74
CA PHE A 279 3.87 24.49 0.24
C PHE A 279 3.91 25.51 1.37
N GLU A 280 3.09 25.34 2.39
CA GLU A 280 2.94 26.32 3.46
C GLU A 280 4.01 26.20 4.54
N GLU A 281 4.38 24.98 4.91
CA GLU A 281 5.32 24.76 5.98
C GLU A 281 6.76 24.65 5.46
N PHE A 282 7.03 23.71 4.56
CA PHE A 282 8.37 23.43 4.06
C PHE A 282 8.85 24.50 3.08
N GLY A 283 8.08 24.81 2.05
CA GLY A 283 8.46 25.78 1.03
C GLY A 283 8.75 27.17 1.60
N ARG A 284 7.91 27.65 2.51
CA ARG A 284 8.12 28.96 3.17
C ARG A 284 9.30 28.99 4.11
N LYS A 285 9.67 27.89 4.75
CA LYS A 285 10.87 27.82 5.58
C LYS A 285 12.15 27.88 4.76
N ILE A 286 12.15 27.28 3.56
CA ILE A 286 13.29 27.33 2.64
C ILE A 286 13.40 28.70 1.99
N SER A 287 12.28 29.28 1.55
CA SER A 287 12.23 30.61 0.94
C SER A 287 11.01 31.39 1.42
N PRO A 288 11.20 32.33 2.35
CA PRO A 288 10.11 33.18 2.85
C PRO A 288 9.40 34.01 1.78
N SER A 289 10.03 34.18 0.61
CA SER A 289 9.47 34.89 -0.53
C SER A 289 8.52 34.05 -1.38
N ILE A 290 8.43 32.76 -1.15
CA ILE A 290 7.45 31.90 -1.80
C ILE A 290 6.06 32.23 -1.23
N ASN A 291 5.20 32.76 -2.10
CA ASN A 291 3.78 32.90 -1.78
C ASN A 291 3.03 31.70 -2.38
N ALA A 292 2.83 30.68 -1.57
CA ALA A 292 2.18 29.43 -1.96
C ALA A 292 0.70 29.60 -2.28
N PHE A 293 0.05 30.61 -1.69
CA PHE A 293 -1.34 30.96 -1.98
C PHE A 293 -1.44 32.36 -2.54
N ILE A 294 -1.49 32.43 -3.87
CA ILE A 294 -1.86 33.64 -4.58
C ILE A 294 -3.39 33.66 -4.65
N GLY A 295 -4.05 34.19 -3.61
CA GLY A 295 -5.50 34.26 -3.57
C GLY A 295 -6.13 35.10 -4.68
N ASP A 296 -5.42 36.09 -5.17
CA ASP A 296 -6.00 37.13 -6.04
C ASP A 296 -5.77 36.92 -7.54
N GLY A 297 -5.31 35.77 -7.97
CA GLY A 297 -5.00 35.52 -9.39
C GLY A 297 -5.38 34.15 -9.93
N ILE A 298 -5.84 33.21 -9.09
CA ILE A 298 -6.24 31.89 -9.57
C ILE A 298 -7.66 31.98 -10.14
N ASN A 299 -7.72 32.02 -11.48
CA ASN A 299 -8.98 31.81 -12.15
C ASN A 299 -9.30 30.32 -12.15
N MET A 300 -10.14 29.90 -11.22
CA MET A 300 -10.60 28.50 -11.07
C MET A 300 -11.31 27.96 -12.32
N ASN A 301 -11.65 28.81 -13.27
CA ASN A 301 -12.26 28.42 -14.54
C ASN A 301 -11.23 28.22 -15.67
N ARG A 302 -9.95 28.41 -15.40
CA ARG A 302 -8.92 28.03 -16.37
C ARG A 302 -8.51 26.59 -16.13
N PRO A 303 -8.49 25.74 -17.19
CA PRO A 303 -7.91 24.41 -17.06
C PRO A 303 -6.45 24.55 -16.62
N ILE A 304 -6.08 23.91 -15.52
CA ILE A 304 -4.72 23.90 -14.96
C ILE A 304 -3.75 23.18 -15.89
N ILE A 305 -4.27 22.41 -16.82
CA ILE A 305 -3.51 21.68 -17.83
C ILE A 305 -4.05 22.11 -19.20
N GLN A 306 -3.24 22.81 -19.96
CA GLN A 306 -3.40 22.84 -21.41
C GLN A 306 -2.56 21.70 -21.99
N PRO A 307 -3.10 20.93 -22.96
CA PRO A 307 -2.39 19.82 -23.59
C PRO A 307 -1.15 20.28 -24.36
#